data_215b60c0f0c08039d54fe5c5fc691980
#
_entry.id   215b60c0f0c08039d54fe5c5fc691980
#
_cell.length_a   1.000
_cell.length_b   1.000
_cell.length_c   1.000
_cell.angle_alpha   90.00
_cell.angle_beta   90.00
_cell.angle_gamma   90.00
#
_symmetry.space_group_name_H-M   'P 1'
#
loop_
_entity.id
_entity.type
_entity.pdbx_description
1 polymer ?
#
loop_
_entity_poly.entity_id
_entity_poly.type
_entity_poly.pdbx_seq_one_letter_code
_entity_poly.pdbx_strand_id
1 'polypeptide(L)'
;MLELTDTQISSWVASFILPLFRVTAVLMSMPVFGTTLVPRRVRLYFALAITVVIAPGLPPMPPVHALDLSALMLVAEQILIGALMGFSLQLFFQAFVVAGQIISIQMGMAFASMVDPTNGVTTAVIGQFLTMLVTLLFLAMNGHLVVFEVLTESFTTMPVGNAFLINHFWEIAGKLGWVLGAAMVLVLPAITALLVVNIAFGVMTRAAPQLNIFSIGFPLTLVLGMVIFWVSLGDILNQYQPLATQALQLLRDMAQAR
;
A
#
# COMPACT_ATOMS: atom_id res chain seq x y z
N MET A 1 -39.08 -19.35 27.70
CA MET A 1 -37.82 -20.02 27.31
C MET A 1 -37.48 -19.49 25.93
N LEU A 2 -36.27 -18.95 25.75
CA LEU A 2 -35.79 -18.58 24.42
C LEU A 2 -35.44 -19.89 23.69
N GLU A 3 -36.32 -20.34 22.82
CA GLU A 3 -35.99 -21.44 21.92
C GLU A 3 -35.10 -20.87 20.79
N LEU A 4 -33.80 -20.97 20.99
CA LEU A 4 -32.83 -20.62 19.95
C LEU A 4 -32.88 -21.73 18.90
N THR A 5 -33.45 -21.44 17.75
CA THR A 5 -33.41 -22.34 16.60
C THR A 5 -31.99 -22.41 16.04
N ASP A 6 -31.60 -23.58 15.51
CA ASP A 6 -30.27 -23.82 14.91
C ASP A 6 -29.92 -22.79 13.81
N THR A 7 -30.92 -22.35 13.06
CA THR A 7 -30.80 -21.28 12.07
C THR A 7 -30.51 -19.92 12.67
N GLN A 8 -30.99 -19.60 13.88
CA GLN A 8 -30.69 -18.33 14.56
C GLN A 8 -29.26 -18.32 15.07
N ILE A 9 -28.80 -19.43 15.62
CA ILE A 9 -27.39 -19.55 16.08
C ILE A 9 -26.44 -19.44 14.90
N SER A 10 -26.72 -20.14 13.80
CA SER A 10 -25.89 -20.11 12.60
C SER A 10 -25.85 -18.72 11.95
N SER A 11 -26.96 -17.96 11.93
CA SER A 11 -26.97 -16.59 11.43
C SER A 11 -26.20 -15.62 12.32
N TRP A 12 -26.26 -15.77 13.65
CA TRP A 12 -25.47 -14.97 14.59
C TRP A 12 -23.98 -15.23 14.45
N VAL A 13 -23.59 -16.49 14.33
CA VAL A 13 -22.20 -16.86 14.10
C VAL A 13 -21.71 -16.30 12.77
N ALA A 14 -22.51 -16.39 11.71
CA ALA A 14 -22.18 -15.85 10.39
C ALA A 14 -22.03 -14.32 10.42
N SER A 15 -22.92 -13.60 11.14
CA SER A 15 -22.89 -12.13 11.24
C SER A 15 -21.64 -11.58 11.94
N PHE A 16 -20.89 -12.44 12.62
CA PHE A 16 -19.63 -12.05 13.26
C PHE A 16 -18.40 -12.61 12.52
N ILE A 17 -18.44 -13.89 12.12
CA ILE A 17 -17.29 -14.56 11.51
C ILE A 17 -17.00 -14.04 10.10
N LEU A 18 -18.00 -13.84 9.25
CA LEU A 18 -17.78 -13.37 7.87
C LEU A 18 -17.19 -11.96 7.82
N PRO A 19 -17.70 -10.96 8.57
CA PRO A 19 -17.05 -9.68 8.67
C PRO A 19 -15.63 -9.76 9.23
N LEU A 20 -15.38 -10.63 10.23
CA LEU A 20 -14.06 -10.82 10.80
C LEU A 20 -13.02 -11.22 9.75
N PHE A 21 -13.36 -12.13 8.81
CA PHE A 21 -12.47 -12.53 7.75
C PHE A 21 -12.15 -11.38 6.80
N ARG A 22 -13.15 -10.57 6.38
CA ARG A 22 -12.92 -9.39 5.52
C ARG A 22 -12.04 -8.35 6.22
N VAL A 23 -12.37 -7.99 7.47
CA VAL A 23 -11.60 -7.03 8.27
C VAL A 23 -10.16 -7.50 8.46
N THR A 24 -9.98 -8.79 8.81
CA THR A 24 -8.64 -9.37 9.00
C THR A 24 -7.84 -9.32 7.69
N ALA A 25 -8.44 -9.66 6.56
CA ALA A 25 -7.78 -9.62 5.26
C ALA A 25 -7.36 -8.21 4.86
N VAL A 26 -8.20 -7.18 5.09
CA VAL A 26 -7.85 -5.78 4.89
C VAL A 26 -6.64 -5.38 5.75
N LEU A 27 -6.69 -5.67 7.06
CA LEU A 27 -5.60 -5.32 7.98
C LEU A 27 -4.29 -6.06 7.68
N MET A 28 -4.36 -7.27 7.11
CA MET A 28 -3.17 -8.02 6.72
C MET A 28 -2.55 -7.52 5.43
N SER A 29 -3.35 -7.04 4.48
CA SER A 29 -2.87 -6.55 3.18
C SER A 29 -2.57 -5.05 3.18
N MET A 30 -3.09 -4.30 4.15
CA MET A 30 -2.88 -2.85 4.28
C MET A 30 -1.45 -2.52 4.74
N PRO A 31 -0.75 -1.53 4.13
CA PRO A 31 0.67 -1.25 4.40
C PRO A 31 0.96 -0.82 5.84
N VAL A 32 0.04 -0.12 6.50
CA VAL A 32 0.24 0.43 7.85
C VAL A 32 0.22 -0.67 8.91
N PHE A 33 -0.79 -1.56 8.86
CA PHE A 33 -0.99 -2.63 9.85
C PHE A 33 -0.44 -3.98 9.36
N GLY A 34 -0.28 -4.18 8.05
CA GLY A 34 0.22 -5.40 7.44
C GLY A 34 1.74 -5.61 7.58
N THR A 35 2.46 -4.66 8.16
CA THR A 35 3.92 -4.72 8.30
C THR A 35 4.37 -5.82 9.29
N THR A 36 5.59 -6.32 9.10
CA THR A 36 6.20 -7.33 9.99
C THR A 36 6.45 -6.80 11.41
N LEU A 37 6.46 -5.47 11.57
CA LEU A 37 6.65 -4.80 12.87
C LEU A 37 5.47 -5.02 13.82
N VAL A 38 4.24 -5.23 13.28
CA VAL A 38 3.05 -5.47 14.10
C VAL A 38 2.89 -6.98 14.33
N PRO A 39 2.96 -7.47 15.58
CA PRO A 39 2.76 -8.87 15.89
C PRO A 39 1.40 -9.38 15.40
N ARG A 40 1.36 -10.61 14.87
CA ARG A 40 0.12 -11.22 14.34
C ARG A 40 -1.02 -11.24 15.37
N ARG A 41 -0.70 -11.42 16.66
CA ARG A 41 -1.68 -11.43 17.76
C ARG A 41 -2.35 -10.07 17.92
N VAL A 42 -1.57 -8.98 17.90
CA VAL A 42 -2.09 -7.61 17.99
C VAL A 42 -3.04 -7.31 16.84
N ARG A 43 -2.67 -7.72 15.64
CA ARG A 43 -3.48 -7.55 14.43
C ARG A 43 -4.81 -8.31 14.52
N LEU A 44 -4.78 -9.53 15.05
CA LEU A 44 -5.98 -10.32 15.28
C LEU A 44 -6.92 -9.67 16.31
N TYR A 45 -6.37 -9.21 17.45
CA TYR A 45 -7.18 -8.52 18.47
C TYR A 45 -7.76 -7.21 17.94
N PHE A 46 -7.02 -6.49 17.11
CA PHE A 46 -7.50 -5.28 16.47
C PHE A 46 -8.62 -5.58 15.46
N ALA A 47 -8.48 -6.64 14.66
CA ALA A 47 -9.53 -7.09 13.75
C ALA A 47 -10.81 -7.49 14.52
N LEU A 48 -10.67 -8.22 15.63
CA LEU A 48 -11.79 -8.57 16.50
C LEU A 48 -12.47 -7.31 17.06
N ALA A 49 -11.70 -6.35 17.59
CA ALA A 49 -12.24 -5.11 18.16
C ALA A 49 -13.04 -4.32 17.10
N ILE A 50 -12.48 -4.14 15.89
CA ILE A 50 -13.19 -3.46 14.80
C ILE A 50 -14.46 -4.23 14.43
N THR A 51 -14.38 -5.56 14.29
CA THR A 51 -15.54 -6.38 13.93
C THR A 51 -16.65 -6.26 14.96
N VAL A 52 -16.34 -6.29 16.26
CA VAL A 52 -17.34 -6.11 17.33
C VAL A 52 -18.06 -4.77 17.22
N VAL A 53 -17.31 -3.70 16.86
CA VAL A 53 -17.88 -2.35 16.72
C VAL A 53 -18.77 -2.22 15.51
N ILE A 54 -18.38 -2.81 14.35
CA ILE A 54 -19.12 -2.65 13.10
C ILE A 54 -20.26 -3.67 12.92
N ALA A 55 -20.13 -4.89 13.48
CA ALA A 55 -21.09 -5.99 13.28
C ALA A 55 -22.56 -5.62 13.53
N PRO A 56 -22.91 -4.85 14.60
CA PRO A 56 -24.30 -4.49 14.84
C PRO A 56 -24.93 -3.58 13.76
N GLY A 57 -24.12 -2.83 13.02
CA GLY A 57 -24.56 -1.93 11.95
C GLY A 57 -24.58 -2.56 10.56
N LEU A 58 -24.14 -3.82 10.41
CA LEU A 58 -24.04 -4.48 9.12
C LEU A 58 -25.40 -5.07 8.68
N PRO A 59 -25.62 -5.20 7.35
CA PRO A 59 -26.80 -5.89 6.85
C PRO A 59 -26.83 -7.36 7.31
N PRO A 60 -28.02 -7.98 7.36
CA PRO A 60 -28.15 -9.38 7.77
C PRO A 60 -27.34 -10.30 6.85
N MET A 61 -26.57 -11.19 7.46
CA MET A 61 -25.71 -12.14 6.75
C MET A 61 -26.47 -13.41 6.40
N PRO A 62 -26.16 -14.07 5.28
CA PRO A 62 -26.74 -15.35 4.92
C PRO A 62 -26.42 -16.40 6.01
N PRO A 63 -27.37 -17.30 6.34
CA PRO A 63 -27.11 -18.35 7.28
C PRO A 63 -26.05 -19.31 6.72
N VAL A 64 -25.05 -19.62 7.54
CA VAL A 64 -23.90 -20.46 7.16
C VAL A 64 -23.93 -21.73 7.97
N HIS A 65 -24.08 -22.87 7.32
CA HIS A 65 -23.89 -24.18 7.97
C HIS A 65 -22.39 -24.47 8.04
N ALA A 66 -21.85 -24.59 9.25
CA ALA A 66 -20.42 -24.58 9.56
C ALA A 66 -19.57 -25.67 8.85
N LEU A 67 -20.20 -26.72 8.29
CA LEU A 67 -19.50 -27.82 7.62
C LEU A 67 -19.83 -27.92 6.12
N ASP A 68 -20.47 -26.92 5.53
CA ASP A 68 -20.80 -26.92 4.11
C ASP A 68 -19.72 -26.26 3.25
N LEU A 69 -19.51 -26.76 2.03
CA LEU A 69 -18.61 -26.19 1.05
C LEU A 69 -18.98 -24.74 0.71
N SER A 70 -20.26 -24.40 0.77
CA SER A 70 -20.77 -23.03 0.60
C SER A 70 -20.18 -22.06 1.64
N ALA A 71 -20.02 -22.50 2.89
CA ALA A 71 -19.40 -21.71 3.95
C ALA A 71 -17.94 -21.36 3.65
N LEU A 72 -17.16 -22.33 3.16
CA LEU A 72 -15.77 -22.11 2.75
C LEU A 72 -15.67 -21.13 1.58
N MET A 73 -16.59 -21.23 0.62
CA MET A 73 -16.62 -20.28 -0.52
C MET A 73 -16.93 -18.87 -0.05
N LEU A 74 -17.89 -18.68 0.86
CA LEU A 74 -18.21 -17.37 1.43
C LEU A 74 -17.02 -16.78 2.20
N VAL A 75 -16.32 -17.58 3.00
CA VAL A 75 -15.10 -17.15 3.71
C VAL A 75 -14.00 -16.75 2.72
N ALA A 76 -13.76 -17.57 1.68
CA ALA A 76 -12.77 -17.27 0.66
C ALA A 76 -13.11 -15.95 -0.07
N GLU A 77 -14.38 -15.73 -0.40
CA GLU A 77 -14.87 -14.48 -0.98
C GLU A 77 -14.57 -13.28 -0.08
N GLN A 78 -14.86 -13.37 1.24
CA GLN A 78 -14.56 -12.28 2.19
C GLN A 78 -13.07 -12.00 2.28
N ILE A 79 -12.23 -13.02 2.30
CA ILE A 79 -10.78 -12.87 2.31
C ILE A 79 -10.30 -12.19 1.02
N LEU A 80 -10.81 -12.59 -0.13
CA LEU A 80 -10.44 -12.00 -1.43
C LEU A 80 -10.84 -10.52 -1.51
N ILE A 81 -12.08 -10.17 -1.14
CA ILE A 81 -12.54 -8.78 -1.12
C ILE A 81 -11.65 -7.95 -0.20
N GLY A 82 -11.41 -8.41 1.03
CA GLY A 82 -10.57 -7.70 1.98
C GLY A 82 -9.11 -7.56 1.52
N ALA A 83 -8.54 -8.61 0.93
CA ALA A 83 -7.20 -8.58 0.39
C ALA A 83 -7.06 -7.58 -0.77
N LEU A 84 -8.05 -7.51 -1.67
CA LEU A 84 -8.05 -6.56 -2.78
C LEU A 84 -8.18 -5.12 -2.30
N MET A 85 -9.03 -4.84 -1.31
CA MET A 85 -9.15 -3.52 -0.71
C MET A 85 -7.82 -3.06 -0.09
N GLY A 86 -7.17 -3.91 0.68
CA GLY A 86 -5.88 -3.58 1.27
C GLY A 86 -4.75 -3.50 0.24
N PHE A 87 -4.78 -4.32 -0.81
CA PHE A 87 -3.82 -4.28 -1.91
C PHE A 87 -3.96 -3.01 -2.74
N SER A 88 -5.17 -2.52 -3.01
CA SER A 88 -5.36 -1.24 -3.71
C SER A 88 -4.73 -0.08 -2.96
N LEU A 89 -4.85 -0.07 -1.62
CA LEU A 89 -4.14 0.91 -0.79
C LEU A 89 -2.61 0.72 -0.84
N GLN A 90 -2.14 -0.52 -0.92
CA GLN A 90 -0.71 -0.81 -1.04
C GLN A 90 -0.11 -0.23 -2.33
N LEU A 91 -0.87 -0.14 -3.43
CA LEU A 91 -0.41 0.50 -4.67
C LEU A 91 -0.03 1.97 -4.45
N PHE A 92 -0.78 2.69 -3.63
CA PHE A 92 -0.46 4.08 -3.27
C PHE A 92 0.90 4.18 -2.56
N PHE A 93 1.14 3.37 -1.55
CA PHE A 93 2.43 3.36 -0.85
C PHE A 93 3.58 2.93 -1.77
N GLN A 94 3.30 1.98 -2.66
CA GLN A 94 4.29 1.47 -3.59
C GLN A 94 4.79 2.55 -4.57
N ALA A 95 3.96 3.53 -4.93
CA ALA A 95 4.39 4.66 -5.75
C ALA A 95 5.55 5.44 -5.10
N PHE A 96 5.51 5.65 -3.78
CA PHE A 96 6.59 6.32 -3.04
C PHE A 96 7.82 5.44 -2.86
N VAL A 97 7.64 4.12 -2.69
CA VAL A 97 8.77 3.17 -2.68
C VAL A 97 9.52 3.21 -4.00
N VAL A 98 8.80 3.12 -5.12
CA VAL A 98 9.37 3.16 -6.47
C VAL A 98 10.03 4.52 -6.72
N ALA A 99 9.39 5.61 -6.32
CA ALA A 99 9.95 6.96 -6.40
C ALA A 99 11.31 7.04 -5.69
N GLY A 100 11.38 6.56 -4.46
CA GLY A 100 12.63 6.54 -3.69
C GLY A 100 13.70 5.64 -4.28
N GLN A 101 13.31 4.51 -4.88
CA GLN A 101 14.25 3.63 -5.60
C GLN A 101 14.85 4.32 -6.81
N ILE A 102 14.04 5.00 -7.62
CA ILE A 102 14.50 5.72 -8.81
C ILE A 102 15.49 6.82 -8.42
N ILE A 103 15.18 7.63 -7.40
CA ILE A 103 16.09 8.68 -6.88
C ILE A 103 17.41 8.05 -6.41
N SER A 104 17.35 6.96 -5.64
CA SER A 104 18.53 6.26 -5.13
C SER A 104 19.44 5.74 -6.23
N ILE A 105 18.86 5.19 -7.30
CA ILE A 105 19.61 4.71 -8.47
C ILE A 105 20.30 5.89 -9.17
N GLN A 106 19.59 7.00 -9.36
CA GLN A 106 20.16 8.20 -10.00
C GLN A 106 21.26 8.87 -9.18
N MET A 107 21.21 8.75 -7.85
CA MET A 107 22.28 9.19 -6.95
C MET A 107 23.50 8.25 -6.96
N GLY A 108 23.42 7.12 -7.66
CA GLY A 108 24.47 6.11 -7.70
C GLY A 108 24.53 5.16 -6.50
N MET A 109 23.54 5.20 -5.59
CA MET A 109 23.51 4.32 -4.40
C MET A 109 23.44 2.83 -4.77
N ALA A 110 23.02 2.49 -5.98
CA ALA A 110 23.04 1.11 -6.48
C ALA A 110 24.46 0.50 -6.53
N PHE A 111 25.50 1.33 -6.69
CA PHE A 111 26.89 0.86 -6.67
C PHE A 111 27.31 0.40 -5.27
N ALA A 112 26.77 0.98 -4.21
CA ALA A 112 27.06 0.53 -2.85
C ALA A 112 26.58 -0.91 -2.60
N SER A 113 25.46 -1.31 -3.18
CA SER A 113 24.95 -2.69 -3.08
C SER A 113 25.75 -3.70 -3.92
N MET A 114 26.44 -3.25 -4.98
CA MET A 114 27.38 -4.09 -5.75
C MET A 114 28.67 -4.39 -4.98
N VAL A 115 29.09 -3.48 -4.11
CA VAL A 115 30.36 -3.60 -3.35
C VAL A 115 30.15 -4.52 -2.14
N ASP A 116 28.95 -4.56 -1.57
CA ASP A 116 28.63 -5.44 -0.41
C ASP A 116 27.36 -6.26 -0.67
N PRO A 117 27.46 -7.36 -1.43
CA PRO A 117 26.32 -8.25 -1.71
C PRO A 117 25.88 -9.06 -0.50
N THR A 118 26.70 -9.16 0.55
CA THR A 118 26.45 -10.04 1.70
C THR A 118 25.48 -9.43 2.71
N ASN A 119 25.46 -8.11 2.85
CA ASN A 119 24.55 -7.41 3.76
C ASN A 119 23.19 -7.07 3.14
N GLY A 120 22.97 -7.46 1.87
CA GLY A 120 21.65 -7.52 1.24
C GLY A 120 20.76 -6.26 1.41
N VAL A 121 21.37 -5.06 1.39
CA VAL A 121 20.60 -3.81 1.41
C VAL A 121 19.84 -3.67 0.08
N THR A 122 18.77 -4.44 -0.04
CA THR A 122 17.95 -4.55 -1.25
C THR A 122 16.99 -3.38 -1.41
N THR A 123 16.78 -2.60 -0.35
CA THR A 123 15.87 -1.45 -0.38
C THR A 123 16.67 -0.15 -0.29
N ALA A 124 16.48 0.69 -1.27
CA ALA A 124 17.07 2.03 -1.26
C ALA A 124 16.62 2.79 0.01
N VAL A 125 17.58 3.31 0.77
CA VAL A 125 17.34 4.03 2.03
C VAL A 125 16.32 5.16 1.84
N ILE A 126 16.37 5.84 0.70
CA ILE A 126 15.41 6.91 0.34
C ILE A 126 13.99 6.34 0.20
N GLY A 127 13.82 5.13 -0.37
CA GLY A 127 12.52 4.48 -0.46
C GLY A 127 11.94 4.15 0.91
N GLN A 128 12.76 3.67 1.85
CA GLN A 128 12.35 3.43 3.23
C GLN A 128 11.96 4.72 3.95
N PHE A 129 12.75 5.78 3.77
CA PHE A 129 12.45 7.10 4.32
C PHE A 129 11.11 7.63 3.81
N LEU A 130 10.87 7.58 2.49
CA LEU A 130 9.61 8.03 1.89
C LEU A 130 8.44 7.18 2.38
N THR A 131 8.60 5.86 2.50
CA THR A 131 7.55 4.98 3.03
C THR A 131 7.19 5.36 4.46
N MET A 132 8.18 5.61 5.32
CA MET A 132 7.95 6.03 6.70
C MET A 132 7.23 7.40 6.74
N LEU A 133 7.70 8.37 5.94
CA LEU A 133 7.10 9.69 5.83
C LEU A 133 5.62 9.60 5.40
N VAL A 134 5.35 8.85 4.33
CA VAL A 134 3.98 8.65 3.80
C VAL A 134 3.09 7.94 4.81
N THR A 135 3.63 6.96 5.54
CA THR A 135 2.89 6.28 6.60
C THR A 135 2.48 7.25 7.71
N LEU A 136 3.39 8.12 8.15
CA LEU A 136 3.10 9.13 9.17
C LEU A 136 2.08 10.16 8.67
N LEU A 137 2.22 10.62 7.42
CA LEU A 137 1.26 11.55 6.78
C LEU A 137 -0.13 10.90 6.66
N PHE A 138 -0.19 9.63 6.24
CA PHE A 138 -1.45 8.89 6.13
C PHE A 138 -2.18 8.78 7.47
N LEU A 139 -1.45 8.52 8.55
CA LEU A 139 -2.00 8.48 9.90
C LEU A 139 -2.40 9.87 10.39
N ALA A 140 -1.56 10.89 10.17
CA ALA A 140 -1.81 12.27 10.59
C ALA A 140 -3.03 12.90 9.89
N MET A 141 -3.28 12.52 8.62
CA MET A 141 -4.43 12.97 7.85
C MET A 141 -5.68 12.09 8.03
N ASN A 142 -5.69 11.19 9.01
CA ASN A 142 -6.79 10.27 9.30
C ASN A 142 -7.16 9.34 8.11
N GLY A 143 -6.24 9.06 7.20
CA GLY A 143 -6.48 8.17 6.06
C GLY A 143 -6.93 6.77 6.49
N HIS A 144 -6.45 6.29 7.63
CA HIS A 144 -6.88 5.02 8.21
C HIS A 144 -8.37 4.99 8.57
N LEU A 145 -8.96 6.12 9.00
CA LEU A 145 -10.39 6.20 9.31
C LEU A 145 -11.24 6.09 8.03
N VAL A 146 -10.79 6.71 6.93
CA VAL A 146 -11.47 6.59 5.63
C VAL A 146 -11.45 5.14 5.15
N VAL A 147 -10.37 4.41 5.37
CA VAL A 147 -10.31 2.98 5.01
C VAL A 147 -11.32 2.17 5.81
N PHE A 148 -11.50 2.44 7.10
CA PHE A 148 -12.51 1.74 7.92
C PHE A 148 -13.93 2.13 7.53
N GLU A 149 -14.17 3.40 7.13
CA GLU A 149 -15.44 3.84 6.57
C GLU A 149 -15.78 3.06 5.29
N VAL A 150 -14.87 3.02 4.32
CA VAL A 150 -15.06 2.29 3.06
C VAL A 150 -15.20 0.78 3.30
N LEU A 151 -14.45 0.23 4.25
CA LEU A 151 -14.58 -1.16 4.67
C LEU A 151 -16.00 -1.46 5.18
N THR A 152 -16.56 -0.58 6.01
CA THR A 152 -17.93 -0.76 6.53
C THR A 152 -18.95 -0.62 5.40
N GLU A 153 -18.79 0.38 4.51
CA GLU A 153 -19.62 0.59 3.33
C GLU A 153 -19.58 -0.63 2.38
N SER A 154 -18.43 -1.29 2.27
CA SER A 154 -18.24 -2.46 1.41
C SER A 154 -19.17 -3.63 1.72
N PHE A 155 -19.73 -3.73 2.92
CA PHE A 155 -20.71 -4.78 3.26
C PHE A 155 -22.10 -4.50 2.69
N THR A 156 -22.38 -3.26 2.34
CA THR A 156 -23.65 -2.87 1.67
C THR A 156 -23.50 -2.87 0.15
N THR A 157 -22.35 -2.49 -0.36
CA THR A 157 -22.08 -2.38 -1.81
C THR A 157 -21.66 -3.72 -2.41
N MET A 158 -20.88 -4.51 -1.68
CA MET A 158 -20.48 -5.88 -2.01
C MET A 158 -20.98 -6.86 -0.92
N PRO A 159 -22.30 -7.15 -0.89
CA PRO A 159 -22.87 -8.01 0.11
C PRO A 159 -22.32 -9.44 0.01
N VAL A 160 -22.31 -10.14 1.14
CA VAL A 160 -21.79 -11.49 1.24
C VAL A 160 -22.63 -12.45 0.38
N GLY A 161 -21.98 -13.28 -0.43
CA GLY A 161 -22.62 -14.27 -1.30
C GLY A 161 -22.96 -13.77 -2.71
N ASN A 162 -22.63 -12.53 -3.03
CA ASN A 162 -22.63 -12.07 -4.42
C ASN A 162 -21.32 -12.48 -5.09
N ALA A 163 -21.42 -13.11 -6.26
CA ALA A 163 -20.26 -13.57 -7.00
C ALA A 163 -19.23 -12.45 -7.20
N PHE A 164 -18.03 -12.70 -6.72
CA PHE A 164 -16.90 -11.78 -6.91
C PHE A 164 -16.58 -11.69 -8.40
N LEU A 165 -16.76 -10.53 -9.00
CA LEU A 165 -16.57 -10.34 -10.43
C LEU A 165 -15.07 -10.29 -10.76
N ILE A 166 -14.64 -11.16 -11.68
CA ILE A 166 -13.27 -11.18 -12.24
C ILE A 166 -12.83 -9.80 -12.74
N ASN A 167 -13.76 -8.94 -13.13
CA ASN A 167 -13.50 -7.58 -13.58
C ASN A 167 -12.71 -6.74 -12.55
N HIS A 168 -12.95 -6.93 -11.26
CA HIS A 168 -12.20 -6.21 -10.20
C HIS A 168 -10.70 -6.54 -10.21
N PHE A 169 -10.32 -7.77 -10.54
CA PHE A 169 -8.91 -8.15 -10.68
C PHE A 169 -8.25 -7.45 -11.88
N TRP A 170 -8.95 -7.36 -13.00
CA TRP A 170 -8.44 -6.67 -14.19
C TRP A 170 -8.33 -5.17 -13.97
N GLU A 171 -9.26 -4.59 -13.26
CA GLU A 171 -9.22 -3.19 -12.90
C GLU A 171 -8.00 -2.87 -12.01
N ILE A 172 -7.77 -3.67 -10.97
CA ILE A 172 -6.59 -3.50 -10.10
C ILE A 172 -5.29 -3.74 -10.85
N ALA A 173 -5.23 -4.77 -11.72
CA ALA A 173 -4.06 -5.03 -12.55
C ALA A 173 -3.74 -3.82 -13.46
N GLY A 174 -4.77 -3.18 -14.02
CA GLY A 174 -4.61 -1.95 -14.80
C GLY A 174 -4.04 -0.78 -13.99
N LYS A 175 -4.28 -0.74 -12.67
CA LYS A 175 -3.75 0.32 -11.78
C LYS A 175 -2.24 0.20 -11.48
N LEU A 176 -1.59 -0.89 -11.85
CA LEU A 176 -0.12 -0.97 -11.79
C LEU A 176 0.55 0.11 -12.65
N GLY A 177 -0.04 0.45 -13.80
CA GLY A 177 0.40 1.57 -14.62
C GLY A 177 0.31 2.92 -13.90
N TRP A 178 -0.73 3.11 -13.07
CA TRP A 178 -0.88 4.30 -12.23
C TRP A 178 0.25 4.44 -11.21
N VAL A 179 0.71 3.32 -10.59
CA VAL A 179 1.83 3.34 -9.65
C VAL A 179 3.09 3.92 -10.28
N LEU A 180 3.42 3.46 -11.50
CA LEU A 180 4.58 3.96 -12.24
C LEU A 180 4.40 5.42 -12.63
N GLY A 181 3.22 5.82 -13.11
CA GLY A 181 2.91 7.21 -13.43
C GLY A 181 3.02 8.13 -12.21
N ALA A 182 2.45 7.73 -11.07
CA ALA A 182 2.53 8.45 -9.82
C ALA A 182 3.98 8.58 -9.33
N ALA A 183 4.75 7.48 -9.37
CA ALA A 183 6.16 7.51 -9.02
C ALA A 183 6.95 8.48 -9.91
N MET A 184 6.70 8.50 -11.23
CA MET A 184 7.37 9.43 -12.16
C MET A 184 7.03 10.87 -11.86
N VAL A 185 5.77 11.21 -11.56
CA VAL A 185 5.36 12.57 -11.16
C VAL A 185 6.12 13.01 -9.91
N LEU A 186 6.25 12.13 -8.93
CA LEU A 186 6.96 12.41 -7.67
C LEU A 186 8.46 12.71 -7.88
N VAL A 187 9.10 12.00 -8.81
CA VAL A 187 10.56 12.06 -8.94
C VAL A 187 11.06 12.96 -10.08
N LEU A 188 10.17 13.40 -10.97
CA LEU A 188 10.55 14.14 -12.17
C LEU A 188 11.44 15.37 -11.87
N PRO A 189 11.15 16.23 -10.86
CA PRO A 189 12.01 17.35 -10.52
C PRO A 189 13.41 16.91 -10.08
N ALA A 190 13.47 15.87 -9.22
CA ALA A 190 14.75 15.36 -8.71
C ALA A 190 15.59 14.69 -9.81
N ILE A 191 14.93 13.87 -10.68
CA ILE A 191 15.62 13.19 -11.78
C ILE A 191 16.19 14.19 -12.78
N THR A 192 15.45 15.22 -13.16
CA THR A 192 15.92 16.23 -14.10
C THR A 192 17.13 16.97 -13.57
N ALA A 193 17.12 17.35 -12.29
CA ALA A 193 18.28 17.98 -11.65
C ALA A 193 19.49 17.02 -11.57
N LEU A 194 19.28 15.76 -11.17
CA LEU A 194 20.33 14.75 -11.11
C LEU A 194 20.89 14.40 -12.49
N LEU A 195 20.04 14.40 -13.53
CA LEU A 195 20.49 14.19 -14.90
C LEU A 195 21.47 15.26 -15.35
N VAL A 196 21.20 16.54 -15.05
CA VAL A 196 22.10 17.65 -15.34
C VAL A 196 23.45 17.46 -14.62
N VAL A 197 23.43 17.07 -13.36
CA VAL A 197 24.63 16.74 -12.58
C VAL A 197 25.42 15.61 -13.24
N ASN A 198 24.74 14.52 -13.61
CA ASN A 198 25.40 13.36 -14.23
C ASN A 198 26.01 13.69 -15.61
N ILE A 199 25.32 14.51 -16.41
CA ILE A 199 25.86 15.01 -17.68
C ILE A 199 27.11 15.88 -17.44
N ALA A 200 27.06 16.80 -16.47
CA ALA A 200 28.20 17.64 -16.13
C ALA A 200 29.43 16.80 -15.72
N PHE A 201 29.23 15.74 -14.91
CA PHE A 201 30.32 14.81 -14.59
C PHE A 201 30.80 14.02 -15.81
N GLY A 202 29.90 13.58 -16.70
CA GLY A 202 30.26 12.92 -17.94
C GLY A 202 31.17 13.80 -18.84
N VAL A 203 30.89 15.09 -18.92
CA VAL A 203 31.74 16.06 -19.65
C VAL A 203 33.06 16.30 -18.93
N MET A 204 33.01 16.45 -17.59
CA MET A 204 34.22 16.69 -16.78
C MET A 204 35.22 15.53 -16.91
N THR A 205 34.77 14.30 -16.84
CA THR A 205 35.65 13.11 -16.99
C THR A 205 36.22 12.97 -18.37
N ARG A 206 35.52 13.46 -19.40
CA ARG A 206 36.09 13.52 -20.76
C ARG A 206 37.14 14.62 -20.93
N ALA A 207 36.96 15.74 -20.23
CA ALA A 207 37.90 16.86 -20.28
C ALA A 207 39.15 16.62 -19.40
N ALA A 208 39.00 15.92 -18.28
CA ALA A 208 40.08 15.61 -17.35
C ALA A 208 40.07 14.12 -16.96
N PRO A 209 40.58 13.22 -17.82
CA PRO A 209 40.59 11.78 -17.59
C PRO A 209 41.35 11.31 -16.35
N GLN A 210 42.19 12.17 -15.83
CA GLN A 210 42.99 11.94 -14.59
C GLN A 210 42.11 11.96 -13.34
N LEU A 211 40.91 12.57 -13.40
CA LEU A 211 39.92 12.54 -12.32
C LEU A 211 39.19 11.19 -12.40
N ASN A 212 39.53 10.27 -11.50
CA ASN A 212 38.85 9.01 -11.42
C ASN A 212 37.40 9.24 -11.02
N ILE A 213 36.46 8.89 -11.93
CA ILE A 213 35.03 9.07 -11.73
C ILE A 213 34.52 8.32 -10.50
N PHE A 214 35.13 7.18 -10.16
CA PHE A 214 34.73 6.38 -9.00
C PHE A 214 35.21 6.96 -7.68
N SER A 215 36.36 7.67 -7.65
CA SER A 215 36.90 8.23 -6.41
C SER A 215 36.33 9.59 -6.05
N ILE A 216 35.99 10.40 -7.03
CA ILE A 216 35.48 11.77 -6.82
C ILE A 216 34.04 11.92 -7.27
N GLY A 217 33.68 11.37 -8.43
CA GLY A 217 32.34 11.53 -9.01
C GLY A 217 31.24 10.91 -8.14
N PHE A 218 31.42 9.65 -7.68
CA PHE A 218 30.44 8.98 -6.86
C PHE A 218 30.14 9.67 -5.51
N PRO A 219 31.12 10.03 -4.66
CA PRO A 219 30.82 10.78 -3.44
C PRO A 219 30.15 12.12 -3.70
N LEU A 220 30.54 12.81 -4.78
CA LEU A 220 30.00 14.12 -5.11
C LEU A 220 28.56 14.03 -5.64
N THR A 221 28.23 13.01 -6.46
CA THR A 221 26.84 12.76 -6.88
C THR A 221 25.95 12.38 -5.71
N LEU A 222 26.45 11.65 -4.70
CA LEU A 222 25.72 11.36 -3.47
C LEU A 222 25.40 12.63 -2.69
N VAL A 223 26.38 13.50 -2.45
CA VAL A 223 26.17 14.74 -1.69
C VAL A 223 25.23 15.69 -2.43
N LEU A 224 25.44 15.92 -3.72
CA LEU A 224 24.54 16.75 -4.54
C LEU A 224 23.14 16.12 -4.63
N GLY A 225 23.06 14.80 -4.74
CA GLY A 225 21.80 14.09 -4.76
C GLY A 225 21.01 14.23 -3.45
N MET A 226 21.68 14.22 -2.30
CA MET A 226 21.04 14.49 -1.02
C MET A 226 20.49 15.91 -0.94
N VAL A 227 21.23 16.90 -1.43
CA VAL A 227 20.77 18.30 -1.49
C VAL A 227 19.55 18.43 -2.42
N ILE A 228 19.61 17.83 -3.61
CA ILE A 228 18.50 17.83 -4.58
C ILE A 228 17.28 17.12 -3.97
N PHE A 229 17.47 15.98 -3.34
CA PHE A 229 16.40 15.25 -2.67
C PHE A 229 15.76 16.09 -1.56
N TRP A 230 16.57 16.75 -0.74
CA TRP A 230 16.08 17.63 0.33
C TRP A 230 15.24 18.80 -0.22
N VAL A 231 15.68 19.44 -1.29
CA VAL A 231 14.91 20.52 -1.95
C VAL A 231 13.60 19.97 -2.56
N SER A 232 13.67 18.78 -3.17
CA SER A 232 12.51 18.13 -3.80
C SER A 232 11.48 17.58 -2.80
N LEU A 233 11.82 17.46 -1.50
CA LEU A 233 10.88 16.99 -0.48
C LEU A 233 9.62 17.83 -0.42
N GLY A 234 9.71 19.15 -0.61
CA GLY A 234 8.54 20.03 -0.65
C GLY A 234 7.55 19.66 -1.77
N ASP A 235 8.07 19.35 -2.96
CA ASP A 235 7.26 18.94 -4.10
C ASP A 235 6.60 17.56 -3.87
N ILE A 236 7.36 16.62 -3.27
CA ILE A 236 6.86 15.29 -2.90
C ILE A 236 5.69 15.41 -1.89
N LEU A 237 5.82 16.30 -0.90
CA LEU A 237 4.77 16.56 0.08
C LEU A 237 3.53 17.20 -0.55
N ASN A 238 3.71 18.13 -1.49
CA ASN A 238 2.61 18.74 -2.23
C ASN A 238 1.85 17.73 -3.09
N GLN A 239 2.54 16.73 -3.65
CA GLN A 239 1.95 15.66 -4.45
C GLN A 239 1.28 14.57 -3.60
N TYR A 240 1.58 14.49 -2.31
CA TYR A 240 1.00 13.48 -1.42
C TYR A 240 -0.52 13.55 -1.39
N GLN A 241 -1.08 14.74 -1.17
CA GLN A 241 -2.53 14.91 -0.98
C GLN A 241 -3.35 14.54 -2.24
N PRO A 242 -3.00 15.00 -3.46
CA PRO A 242 -3.66 14.55 -4.68
C PRO A 242 -3.59 13.04 -4.89
N LEU A 243 -2.43 12.43 -4.66
CA LEU A 243 -2.24 10.99 -4.83
C LEU A 243 -3.02 10.17 -3.78
N ALA A 244 -3.04 10.63 -2.52
CA ALA A 244 -3.83 10.00 -1.46
C ALA A 244 -5.34 10.07 -1.76
N THR A 245 -5.82 11.21 -2.26
CA THR A 245 -7.22 11.38 -2.67
C THR A 245 -7.58 10.42 -3.81
N GLN A 246 -6.73 10.31 -4.83
CA GLN A 246 -6.93 9.37 -5.94
C GLN A 246 -6.94 7.92 -5.48
N ALA A 247 -6.03 7.54 -4.56
CA ALA A 247 -5.98 6.19 -4.01
C ALA A 247 -7.22 5.83 -3.18
N LEU A 248 -7.72 6.78 -2.37
CA LEU A 248 -8.93 6.58 -1.58
C LEU A 248 -10.20 6.58 -2.46
N GLN A 249 -10.22 7.37 -3.54
CA GLN A 249 -11.27 7.28 -4.55
C GLN A 249 -11.27 5.92 -5.25
N LEU A 250 -10.09 5.43 -5.66
CA LEU A 250 -9.95 4.10 -6.23
C LEU A 250 -10.52 3.02 -5.31
N LEU A 251 -10.24 3.11 -4.00
CA LEU A 251 -10.76 2.17 -3.01
C LEU A 251 -12.30 2.25 -2.92
N ARG A 252 -12.88 3.45 -2.99
CA ARG A 252 -14.33 3.65 -3.00
C ARG A 252 -14.97 3.15 -4.30
N ASP A 253 -14.38 3.45 -5.45
CA ASP A 253 -14.87 3.01 -6.76
C ASP A 253 -14.92 1.49 -6.83
N MET A 254 -13.88 0.81 -6.32
CA MET A 254 -13.87 -0.65 -6.19
C MET A 254 -14.98 -1.18 -5.28
N ALA A 255 -15.25 -0.48 -4.16
CA ALA A 255 -16.31 -0.86 -3.26
C ALA A 255 -17.70 -0.62 -3.86
N GLN A 256 -17.86 0.28 -4.84
CA GLN A 256 -19.12 0.67 -5.47
C GLN A 256 -19.34 0.06 -6.86
N ALA A 257 -18.30 -0.57 -7.45
CA ALA A 257 -18.41 -1.19 -8.77
C ALA A 257 -19.40 -2.36 -8.74
N ARG A 258 -20.51 -2.19 -9.49
CA ARG A 258 -21.56 -3.19 -9.68
C ARG A 258 -21.23 -4.12 -10.84
#